data_1ffc0d5c57df517a98e7497f28cd7561
#
_entry.id   1ffc0d5c57df517a98e7497f28cd7561
#
_cell.length_a   1.000
_cell.length_b   1.000
_cell.length_c   1.000
_cell.angle_alpha   90.00
_cell.angle_beta   90.00
_cell.angle_gamma   90.00
#
_symmetry.space_group_name_H-M   'P 1'
#
loop_
_entity.id
_entity.type
_entity.pdbx_description
1 polymer ?
#
loop_
_entity_poly.entity_id
_entity_poly.type
_entity_poly.pdbx_seq_one_letter_code
_entity_poly.pdbx_strand_id
1 'polypeptide(L)'
;MFLKSSLFSALRRPALLAAAALGLVACDPVSFTAPTAAVNPNQPVVVALMVPMASGNSDTEQLAQNMINAANMAVSDLNNSAIDLRIYETGGNAEMAAAAATRAVADGAQIIVGPLYSTSTAAVAPIAAKAGINVLSFSNTTSVAGGNVYIMGTTFDTIADRLVRQAVNDGKTNMAIVYQEGVSGESGKGSIERAITRNGASLATAVSYPLNITDMGAAASGIADTLRASNANAVFFTDSPLRGLGFITASLASNRFRTKRDAQFMGLSRWDSSNEVLVTPSLQGGWFAVPDPDLTLEFNTRYQLANGIEAHKLSGLAYDGIAAVGAMINAARASGDRNAFSKARLTDPAGFAGVTGIFRFKADGTNERGLAIMQVDNGVATMISPAPRSFGGAGS
;
A
#
# COMPACT_ATOMS: atom_id res chain seq x y z
N MET A 1 -29.05 -86.58 28.64
CA MET A 1 -30.14 -87.20 27.88
C MET A 1 -30.07 -86.73 26.44
N PHE A 2 -29.69 -87.64 25.56
CA PHE A 2 -29.83 -87.71 24.09
C PHE A 2 -29.46 -86.47 23.24
N LEU A 3 -28.33 -86.54 22.49
CA LEU A 3 -28.09 -87.15 21.15
C LEU A 3 -28.82 -86.38 20.02
N LYS A 4 -28.20 -85.94 18.96
CA LYS A 4 -27.40 -86.49 17.85
C LYS A 4 -27.23 -85.32 16.82
N SER A 5 -26.11 -85.05 16.33
CA SER A 5 -25.41 -85.45 15.09
C SER A 5 -26.14 -85.17 13.78
N SER A 6 -25.54 -84.51 12.83
CA SER A 6 -24.91 -84.92 11.57
C SER A 6 -24.71 -83.72 10.64
N LEU A 7 -23.54 -83.41 10.20
CA LEU A 7 -22.77 -83.79 9.02
C LEU A 7 -23.42 -83.47 7.64
N PHE A 8 -22.56 -82.91 6.81
CA PHE A 8 -22.58 -82.76 5.33
C PHE A 8 -22.95 -81.35 4.88
N SER A 9 -22.26 -80.67 4.00
CA SER A 9 -21.10 -80.97 3.15
C SER A 9 -20.67 -79.64 2.48
N ALA A 10 -19.42 -79.61 2.07
CA ALA A 10 -18.75 -78.59 1.35
C ALA A 10 -19.45 -78.11 0.07
N LEU A 11 -19.38 -76.80 -0.16
CA LEU A 11 -19.20 -76.25 -1.52
C LEU A 11 -18.42 -74.89 -1.44
N ARG A 12 -17.24 -74.94 -2.01
CA ARG A 12 -16.37 -73.81 -2.22
C ARG A 12 -16.96 -72.85 -3.25
N ARG A 13 -17.07 -71.57 -2.93
CA ARG A 13 -17.14 -70.51 -3.91
C ARG A 13 -16.23 -69.35 -3.46
N PRO A 14 -15.34 -68.80 -4.33
CA PRO A 14 -14.46 -67.69 -3.97
C PRO A 14 -15.25 -66.41 -3.93
N ALA A 15 -15.23 -65.70 -2.81
CA ALA A 15 -15.74 -64.36 -2.70
C ALA A 15 -14.71 -63.39 -3.29
N LEU A 16 -15.05 -62.72 -4.36
CA LEU A 16 -14.33 -61.57 -4.91
C LEU A 16 -14.44 -60.40 -3.90
N LEU A 17 -13.33 -60.06 -3.31
CA LEU A 17 -13.13 -58.81 -2.59
C LEU A 17 -13.03 -57.69 -3.61
N ALA A 18 -14.10 -56.94 -3.86
CA ALA A 18 -14.08 -55.67 -4.54
C ALA A 18 -13.59 -54.61 -3.53
N ALA A 19 -12.28 -54.25 -3.60
CA ALA A 19 -11.76 -53.09 -2.90
C ALA A 19 -12.29 -51.85 -3.58
N ALA A 20 -13.27 -51.16 -2.96
CA ALA A 20 -13.71 -49.83 -3.33
C ALA A 20 -12.61 -48.83 -2.89
N ALA A 21 -11.71 -48.48 -3.81
CA ALA A 21 -10.84 -47.33 -3.64
C ALA A 21 -11.69 -46.07 -3.71
N LEU A 22 -12.04 -45.50 -2.56
CA LEU A 22 -12.52 -44.11 -2.43
C LEU A 22 -11.39 -43.17 -2.80
N GLY A 23 -11.38 -42.72 -4.06
CA GLY A 23 -10.54 -41.61 -4.51
C GLY A 23 -10.97 -40.36 -3.77
N LEU A 24 -10.14 -39.89 -2.82
CA LEU A 24 -10.17 -38.54 -2.32
C LEU A 24 -9.79 -37.64 -3.49
N VAL A 25 -10.79 -37.11 -4.19
CA VAL A 25 -10.59 -35.95 -5.07
C VAL A 25 -10.28 -34.80 -4.16
N ALA A 26 -8.99 -34.50 -4.01
CA ALA A 26 -8.54 -33.24 -3.47
C ALA A 26 -9.13 -32.15 -4.39
N CYS A 27 -10.12 -31.42 -3.90
CA CYS A 27 -10.53 -30.15 -4.51
C CYS A 27 -9.37 -29.19 -4.36
N ASP A 28 -8.48 -29.12 -5.35
CA ASP A 28 -7.66 -27.96 -5.53
C ASP A 28 -8.60 -26.75 -5.61
N PRO A 29 -8.35 -25.69 -4.86
CA PRO A 29 -9.11 -24.45 -5.03
C PRO A 29 -8.88 -24.00 -6.47
N VAL A 30 -9.89 -24.17 -7.32
CA VAL A 30 -9.87 -23.62 -8.67
C VAL A 30 -9.76 -22.12 -8.52
N SER A 31 -8.56 -21.60 -8.68
CA SER A 31 -8.32 -20.17 -8.80
C SER A 31 -9.04 -19.74 -10.08
N PHE A 32 -10.25 -19.22 -9.94
CA PHE A 32 -10.92 -18.51 -11.02
C PHE A 32 -10.14 -17.21 -11.27
N THR A 33 -9.09 -17.30 -12.06
CA THR A 33 -8.57 -16.13 -12.74
C THR A 33 -9.60 -15.80 -13.81
N ALA A 34 -10.47 -14.82 -13.52
CA ALA A 34 -11.30 -14.25 -14.56
C ALA A 34 -10.39 -13.84 -15.72
N PRO A 35 -10.74 -14.15 -16.98
CA PRO A 35 -9.92 -13.75 -18.11
C PRO A 35 -9.84 -12.22 -18.10
N THR A 36 -8.62 -11.68 -17.95
CA THR A 36 -8.37 -10.26 -18.10
C THR A 36 -8.87 -9.81 -19.46
N ALA A 37 -9.53 -8.65 -19.49
CA ALA A 37 -10.07 -8.10 -20.75
C ALA A 37 -8.96 -8.02 -21.81
N ALA A 38 -9.14 -8.71 -22.93
CA ALA A 38 -8.12 -8.81 -23.97
C ALA A 38 -7.94 -7.44 -24.65
N VAL A 39 -6.71 -6.99 -24.75
CA VAL A 39 -6.34 -5.74 -25.43
C VAL A 39 -6.17 -6.01 -26.93
N ASN A 40 -6.82 -5.20 -27.76
CA ASN A 40 -6.52 -5.20 -29.20
C ASN A 40 -5.26 -4.35 -29.44
N PRO A 41 -4.16 -4.90 -29.97
CA PRO A 41 -2.93 -4.16 -30.16
C PRO A 41 -3.05 -2.98 -31.15
N ASN A 42 -4.08 -3.00 -32.01
CA ASN A 42 -4.31 -2.01 -33.06
C ASN A 42 -5.38 -0.95 -32.68
N GLN A 43 -5.91 -0.99 -31.46
CA GLN A 43 -6.91 -0.04 -31.01
C GLN A 43 -6.47 0.63 -29.69
N PRO A 44 -6.98 1.85 -29.39
CA PRO A 44 -6.81 2.45 -28.07
C PRO A 44 -7.37 1.57 -26.97
N VAL A 45 -6.64 1.49 -25.88
CA VAL A 45 -7.05 0.79 -24.66
C VAL A 45 -7.88 1.73 -23.81
N VAL A 46 -9.13 1.35 -23.52
CA VAL A 46 -10.00 2.14 -22.65
C VAL A 46 -9.55 1.99 -21.21
N VAL A 47 -9.06 3.08 -20.62
CA VAL A 47 -8.59 3.17 -19.24
C VAL A 47 -9.57 4.04 -18.46
N ALA A 48 -10.22 3.47 -17.45
CA ALA A 48 -11.11 4.22 -16.58
C ALA A 48 -10.33 4.85 -15.42
N LEU A 49 -10.24 6.18 -15.38
CA LEU A 49 -9.71 6.91 -14.23
C LEU A 49 -10.85 7.26 -13.28
N MET A 50 -10.81 6.72 -12.07
CA MET A 50 -11.82 6.97 -11.04
C MET A 50 -11.29 7.91 -9.98
N VAL A 51 -11.89 9.11 -9.88
CA VAL A 51 -11.49 10.18 -8.97
C VAL A 51 -12.66 10.65 -8.11
N PRO A 52 -12.40 11.24 -6.92
CA PRO A 52 -13.45 11.66 -6.00
C PRO A 52 -14.11 13.01 -6.40
N MET A 53 -14.28 13.26 -7.71
CA MET A 53 -15.05 14.36 -8.26
C MET A 53 -16.54 14.20 -7.90
N ALA A 54 -17.30 15.29 -7.86
CA ALA A 54 -18.69 15.36 -7.43
C ALA A 54 -18.89 14.99 -5.94
N SER A 55 -17.91 15.29 -5.11
CA SER A 55 -17.95 15.05 -3.66
C SER A 55 -18.71 16.12 -2.88
N GLY A 56 -18.89 17.31 -3.49
CA GLY A 56 -19.45 18.49 -2.82
C GLY A 56 -18.49 19.16 -1.82
N ASN A 57 -17.23 18.70 -1.72
CA ASN A 57 -16.20 19.30 -0.88
C ASN A 57 -15.10 19.91 -1.76
N SER A 58 -14.85 21.21 -1.61
CA SER A 58 -13.91 21.97 -2.46
C SER A 58 -12.51 21.39 -2.50
N ASP A 59 -11.97 20.94 -1.36
CA ASP A 59 -10.61 20.42 -1.29
C ASP A 59 -10.50 19.05 -1.99
N THR A 60 -11.55 18.23 -1.85
CA THR A 60 -11.66 16.94 -2.54
C THR A 60 -11.82 17.14 -4.05
N GLU A 61 -12.62 18.12 -4.49
CA GLU A 61 -12.76 18.47 -5.91
C GLU A 61 -11.43 18.94 -6.51
N GLN A 62 -10.71 19.82 -5.78
CA GLN A 62 -9.41 20.28 -6.22
C GLN A 62 -8.39 19.13 -6.31
N LEU A 63 -8.37 18.22 -5.33
CA LEU A 63 -7.57 17.02 -5.38
C LEU A 63 -7.92 16.16 -6.59
N ALA A 64 -9.20 15.91 -6.85
CA ALA A 64 -9.66 15.13 -7.99
C ALA A 64 -9.21 15.76 -9.32
N GLN A 65 -9.36 17.08 -9.47
CA GLN A 65 -8.88 17.80 -10.65
C GLN A 65 -7.37 17.69 -10.82
N ASN A 66 -6.60 17.77 -9.71
CA ASN A 66 -5.15 17.58 -9.75
C ASN A 66 -4.76 16.16 -10.22
N MET A 67 -5.52 15.15 -9.81
CA MET A 67 -5.30 13.76 -10.27
C MET A 67 -5.62 13.59 -11.75
N ILE A 68 -6.69 14.22 -12.25
CA ILE A 68 -7.04 14.24 -13.68
C ILE A 68 -5.92 14.89 -14.50
N ASN A 69 -5.45 16.06 -14.08
CA ASN A 69 -4.37 16.77 -14.76
C ASN A 69 -3.09 15.93 -14.83
N ALA A 70 -2.71 15.29 -13.72
CA ALA A 70 -1.54 14.40 -13.65
C ALA A 70 -1.68 13.18 -14.57
N ALA A 71 -2.87 12.57 -14.62
CA ALA A 71 -3.15 11.46 -15.52
C ALA A 71 -3.04 11.88 -17.01
N ASN A 72 -3.58 13.04 -17.37
CA ASN A 72 -3.46 13.59 -18.73
C ASN A 72 -2.00 13.90 -19.10
N MET A 73 -1.20 14.40 -18.17
CA MET A 73 0.25 14.57 -18.38
C MET A 73 0.92 13.23 -18.69
N ALA A 74 0.60 12.18 -17.93
CA ALA A 74 1.15 10.86 -18.18
C ALA A 74 0.76 10.30 -19.56
N VAL A 75 -0.51 10.48 -19.98
CA VAL A 75 -0.96 10.11 -21.33
C VAL A 75 -0.15 10.86 -22.41
N SER A 76 0.09 12.15 -22.19
CA SER A 76 0.87 12.98 -23.13
C SER A 76 2.33 12.53 -23.24
N ASP A 77 2.94 12.15 -22.11
CA ASP A 77 4.33 11.70 -22.05
C ASP A 77 4.54 10.30 -22.66
N LEU A 78 3.49 9.48 -22.70
CA LEU A 78 3.56 8.11 -23.22
C LEU A 78 3.64 8.02 -24.75
N ASN A 79 3.82 9.11 -25.47
CA ASN A 79 4.06 9.23 -26.93
C ASN A 79 3.70 7.95 -27.72
N ASN A 80 2.47 7.79 -28.23
CA ASN A 80 1.95 6.62 -28.97
C ASN A 80 1.36 5.44 -28.16
N SER A 81 1.26 5.50 -26.86
CA SER A 81 0.39 4.54 -26.21
C SER A 81 -1.05 4.92 -26.55
N ALA A 82 -1.70 4.11 -27.35
CA ALA A 82 -3.10 4.32 -27.65
C ALA A 82 -3.92 4.05 -26.37
N ILE A 83 -3.96 5.05 -25.47
CA ILE A 83 -4.81 5.09 -24.29
C ILE A 83 -6.00 5.99 -24.60
N ASP A 84 -7.21 5.44 -24.44
CA ASP A 84 -8.46 6.19 -24.37
C ASP A 84 -8.78 6.37 -22.87
N LEU A 85 -8.32 7.51 -22.31
CA LEU A 85 -8.52 7.82 -20.89
C LEU A 85 -9.91 8.39 -20.68
N ARG A 86 -10.72 7.71 -19.88
CA ARG A 86 -12.09 8.15 -19.53
C ARG A 86 -12.21 8.40 -18.05
N ILE A 87 -12.78 9.55 -17.69
CA ILE A 87 -12.91 10.00 -16.30
C ILE A 87 -14.26 9.57 -15.74
N TYR A 88 -14.25 8.99 -14.53
CA TYR A 88 -15.44 8.57 -13.80
C TYR A 88 -15.42 9.15 -12.39
N GLU A 89 -16.48 9.89 -12.08
CA GLU A 89 -16.68 10.55 -10.80
C GLU A 89 -17.20 9.56 -9.77
N THR A 90 -16.57 9.51 -8.60
CA THR A 90 -16.93 8.59 -7.51
C THR A 90 -17.54 9.28 -6.31
N GLY A 91 -17.66 10.63 -6.32
CA GLY A 91 -18.19 11.41 -5.21
C GLY A 91 -17.47 11.19 -3.87
N GLY A 92 -16.37 10.44 -3.86
CA GLY A 92 -15.69 10.03 -2.64
C GLY A 92 -16.46 9.01 -1.79
N ASN A 93 -17.52 8.39 -2.31
CA ASN A 93 -18.37 7.45 -1.58
C ASN A 93 -18.57 6.11 -2.33
N ALA A 94 -19.02 5.10 -1.61
CA ALA A 94 -19.16 3.74 -2.13
C ALA A 94 -20.25 3.60 -3.21
N GLU A 95 -21.39 4.29 -3.06
CA GLU A 95 -22.53 4.17 -3.96
C GLU A 95 -22.20 4.76 -5.35
N MET A 96 -21.70 5.98 -5.39
CA MET A 96 -21.28 6.61 -6.64
C MET A 96 -20.13 5.86 -7.30
N ALA A 97 -19.18 5.34 -6.51
CA ALA A 97 -18.08 4.53 -7.02
C ALA A 97 -18.58 3.23 -7.68
N ALA A 98 -19.54 2.53 -7.10
CA ALA A 98 -20.16 1.35 -7.70
C ALA A 98 -20.91 1.68 -9.02
N ALA A 99 -21.65 2.78 -9.04
CA ALA A 99 -22.30 3.28 -10.27
C ALA A 99 -21.27 3.66 -11.35
N ALA A 100 -20.17 4.32 -10.97
CA ALA A 100 -19.05 4.65 -11.85
C ALA A 100 -18.40 3.40 -12.44
N ALA A 101 -18.16 2.37 -11.61
CA ALA A 101 -17.62 1.09 -12.08
C ALA A 101 -18.53 0.38 -13.09
N THR A 102 -19.85 0.40 -12.83
CA THR A 102 -20.83 -0.18 -13.75
C THR A 102 -20.81 0.52 -15.10
N ARG A 103 -20.74 1.86 -15.11
CA ARG A 103 -20.61 2.63 -16.36
C ARG A 103 -19.28 2.36 -17.07
N ALA A 104 -18.17 2.34 -16.33
CA ALA A 104 -16.86 2.08 -16.90
C ALA A 104 -16.79 0.71 -17.59
N VAL A 105 -17.38 -0.34 -16.97
CA VAL A 105 -17.53 -1.67 -17.58
C VAL A 105 -18.38 -1.64 -18.84
N ALA A 106 -19.53 -0.95 -18.80
CA ALA A 106 -20.41 -0.82 -19.95
C ALA A 106 -19.76 -0.07 -21.12
N ASP A 107 -18.92 0.93 -20.82
CA ASP A 107 -18.15 1.71 -21.79
C ASP A 107 -16.90 0.98 -22.32
N GLY A 108 -16.65 -0.26 -21.89
CA GLY A 108 -15.60 -1.11 -22.39
C GLY A 108 -14.23 -0.87 -21.73
N ALA A 109 -14.17 -0.35 -20.51
CA ALA A 109 -12.93 -0.22 -19.76
C ALA A 109 -12.21 -1.58 -19.65
N GLN A 110 -10.90 -1.58 -19.83
CA GLN A 110 -10.05 -2.77 -19.78
C GLN A 110 -9.19 -2.80 -18.52
N ILE A 111 -9.03 -1.66 -17.87
CA ILE A 111 -8.40 -1.49 -16.56
C ILE A 111 -8.99 -0.26 -15.86
N ILE A 112 -9.02 -0.28 -14.53
CA ILE A 112 -9.44 0.85 -13.71
C ILE A 112 -8.21 1.38 -12.96
N VAL A 113 -7.97 2.70 -13.01
CA VAL A 113 -6.97 3.43 -12.23
C VAL A 113 -7.71 4.31 -11.22
N GLY A 114 -7.45 4.11 -9.93
CA GLY A 114 -8.31 4.59 -8.86
C GLY A 114 -9.24 3.46 -8.37
N PRO A 115 -10.23 3.76 -7.50
CA PRO A 115 -10.48 5.04 -6.86
C PRO A 115 -9.53 5.36 -5.69
N LEU A 116 -9.74 6.53 -5.05
CA LEU A 116 -8.86 7.01 -3.99
C LEU A 116 -9.15 6.36 -2.62
N TYR A 117 -10.42 6.28 -2.24
CA TYR A 117 -10.81 5.82 -0.90
C TYR A 117 -11.03 4.31 -0.85
N SER A 118 -10.68 3.70 0.29
CA SER A 118 -10.83 2.25 0.50
C SER A 118 -12.29 1.79 0.41
N THR A 119 -13.23 2.58 0.92
CA THR A 119 -14.68 2.30 0.81
C THR A 119 -15.14 2.28 -0.65
N SER A 120 -14.70 3.24 -1.46
CA SER A 120 -14.95 3.27 -2.89
C SER A 120 -14.28 2.08 -3.60
N THR A 121 -13.05 1.73 -3.23
CA THR A 121 -12.35 0.55 -3.79
C THR A 121 -13.10 -0.74 -3.49
N ALA A 122 -13.57 -0.93 -2.26
CA ALA A 122 -14.35 -2.11 -1.87
C ALA A 122 -15.66 -2.24 -2.66
N ALA A 123 -16.28 -1.12 -3.06
CA ALA A 123 -17.49 -1.11 -3.88
C ALA A 123 -17.22 -1.38 -5.38
N VAL A 124 -16.09 -0.90 -5.90
CA VAL A 124 -15.66 -1.09 -7.30
C VAL A 124 -15.18 -2.52 -7.57
N ALA A 125 -14.43 -3.09 -6.63
CA ALA A 125 -13.73 -4.36 -6.80
C ALA A 125 -14.61 -5.52 -7.31
N PRO A 126 -15.77 -5.84 -6.72
CA PRO A 126 -16.60 -6.95 -7.17
C PRO A 126 -17.22 -6.74 -8.57
N ILE A 127 -17.50 -5.48 -8.94
CA ILE A 127 -18.04 -5.13 -10.26
C ILE A 127 -16.97 -5.33 -11.32
N ALA A 128 -15.77 -4.81 -11.08
CA ALA A 128 -14.61 -4.98 -11.96
C ALA A 128 -14.19 -6.46 -12.08
N ALA A 129 -14.17 -7.20 -10.96
CA ALA A 129 -13.83 -8.63 -10.95
C ALA A 129 -14.77 -9.45 -11.82
N LYS A 130 -16.10 -9.20 -11.75
CA LYS A 130 -17.09 -9.87 -12.59
C LYS A 130 -16.86 -9.63 -14.09
N ALA A 131 -16.31 -8.49 -14.45
CA ALA A 131 -15.94 -8.12 -15.83
C ALA A 131 -14.51 -8.54 -16.22
N GLY A 132 -13.75 -9.21 -15.33
CA GLY A 132 -12.36 -9.58 -15.57
C GLY A 132 -11.39 -8.38 -15.62
N ILE A 133 -11.72 -7.27 -14.93
CA ILE A 133 -10.97 -6.01 -14.95
C ILE A 133 -10.19 -5.86 -13.65
N ASN A 134 -8.90 -5.51 -13.75
CA ASN A 134 -8.07 -5.17 -12.61
C ASN A 134 -8.24 -3.70 -12.20
N VAL A 135 -8.04 -3.45 -10.90
CA VAL A 135 -8.18 -2.13 -10.26
C VAL A 135 -6.84 -1.72 -9.64
N LEU A 136 -6.25 -0.64 -10.13
CA LEU A 136 -5.07 0.01 -9.56
C LEU A 136 -5.52 1.12 -8.61
N SER A 137 -5.88 0.75 -7.39
CA SER A 137 -6.48 1.66 -6.40
C SER A 137 -5.43 2.61 -5.81
N PHE A 138 -5.75 3.91 -5.72
CA PHE A 138 -4.91 4.91 -5.02
C PHE A 138 -4.94 4.78 -3.50
N SER A 139 -5.80 3.93 -2.95
CA SER A 139 -5.87 3.65 -1.51
C SER A 139 -4.53 3.16 -0.97
N ASN A 140 -4.25 3.50 0.28
CA ASN A 140 -3.15 2.96 1.07
C ASN A 140 -3.59 1.90 2.08
N THR A 141 -4.86 1.51 2.06
CA THR A 141 -5.47 0.55 2.99
C THR A 141 -5.29 -0.86 2.47
N THR A 142 -4.49 -1.66 3.13
CA THR A 142 -4.13 -3.02 2.67
C THR A 142 -5.28 -4.02 2.75
N SER A 143 -6.31 -3.77 3.57
CA SER A 143 -7.46 -4.67 3.70
C SER A 143 -8.34 -4.75 2.44
N VAL A 144 -8.20 -3.83 1.48
CA VAL A 144 -8.92 -3.88 0.20
C VAL A 144 -8.06 -4.44 -0.93
N ALA A 145 -6.81 -4.83 -0.65
CA ALA A 145 -5.90 -5.45 -1.61
C ALA A 145 -6.24 -6.93 -1.84
N GLY A 146 -5.91 -7.44 -3.01
CA GLY A 146 -6.08 -8.84 -3.38
C GLY A 146 -7.14 -9.07 -4.45
N GLY A 147 -7.24 -10.31 -4.94
CA GLY A 147 -8.09 -10.62 -6.07
C GLY A 147 -7.68 -9.83 -7.32
N ASN A 148 -8.54 -8.91 -7.75
CA ASN A 148 -8.31 -8.00 -8.87
C ASN A 148 -7.87 -6.58 -8.44
N VAL A 149 -7.63 -6.35 -7.15
CA VAL A 149 -7.26 -5.02 -6.61
C VAL A 149 -5.78 -4.97 -6.26
N TYR A 150 -5.09 -3.98 -6.80
CA TYR A 150 -3.70 -3.65 -6.56
C TYR A 150 -3.60 -2.25 -5.95
N ILE A 151 -2.97 -2.14 -4.78
CA ILE A 151 -2.86 -0.87 -4.03
C ILE A 151 -1.67 -0.06 -4.56
N MET A 152 -1.89 1.20 -4.88
CA MET A 152 -0.85 2.15 -5.31
C MET A 152 -0.36 3.08 -4.21
N GLY A 153 -1.23 3.41 -3.25
CA GLY A 153 -0.89 4.29 -2.16
C GLY A 153 0.25 3.75 -1.28
N THR A 154 1.04 4.64 -0.70
CA THR A 154 2.11 4.26 0.23
C THR A 154 1.50 3.71 1.52
N THR A 155 1.73 2.44 1.80
CA THR A 155 1.16 1.74 2.97
C THR A 155 2.04 1.89 4.20
N PHE A 156 1.48 1.65 5.39
CA PHE A 156 2.27 1.60 6.63
C PHE A 156 3.34 0.51 6.56
N ASP A 157 3.05 -0.64 5.95
CA ASP A 157 4.03 -1.72 5.76
C ASP A 157 5.25 -1.27 4.96
N THR A 158 5.03 -0.52 3.87
CA THR A 158 6.10 0.02 3.02
C THR A 158 6.97 1.02 3.77
N ILE A 159 6.33 1.94 4.53
CA ILE A 159 7.05 2.94 5.33
C ILE A 159 7.84 2.28 6.45
N ALA A 160 7.18 1.39 7.21
CA ALA A 160 7.81 0.70 8.33
C ALA A 160 9.01 -0.13 7.86
N ASP A 161 8.87 -0.89 6.78
CA ASP A 161 9.94 -1.72 6.25
C ASP A 161 11.17 -0.89 5.83
N ARG A 162 10.94 0.24 5.17
CA ARG A 162 12.01 1.16 4.75
C ARG A 162 12.76 1.77 5.93
N LEU A 163 12.02 2.22 6.96
CA LEU A 163 12.61 2.82 8.15
C LEU A 163 13.32 1.80 9.04
N VAL A 164 12.74 0.62 9.24
CA VAL A 164 13.37 -0.47 10.01
C VAL A 164 14.66 -0.90 9.35
N ARG A 165 14.67 -1.12 8.04
CA ARG A 165 15.88 -1.47 7.29
C ARG A 165 17.00 -0.46 7.48
N GLN A 166 16.69 0.84 7.40
CA GLN A 166 17.67 1.89 7.67
C GLN A 166 18.16 1.84 9.11
N ALA A 167 17.25 1.70 10.08
CA ALA A 167 17.62 1.64 11.48
C ALA A 167 18.54 0.45 11.79
N VAL A 168 18.25 -0.71 11.22
CA VAL A 168 19.10 -1.91 11.32
C VAL A 168 20.48 -1.65 10.72
N ASN A 169 20.56 -1.06 9.53
CA ASN A 169 21.83 -0.69 8.89
C ASN A 169 22.67 0.26 9.75
N ASP A 170 22.00 1.12 10.54
CA ASP A 170 22.66 2.04 11.49
C ASP A 170 22.88 1.41 12.88
N GLY A 171 22.73 0.09 13.01
CA GLY A 171 22.93 -0.64 14.26
C GLY A 171 21.83 -0.49 15.31
N LYS A 172 20.67 0.05 14.91
CA LYS A 172 19.51 0.24 15.79
C LYS A 172 18.55 -0.95 15.64
N THR A 173 18.83 -2.01 16.37
CA THR A 173 18.12 -3.29 16.22
C THR A 173 17.13 -3.60 17.34
N ASN A 174 17.11 -2.81 18.43
CA ASN A 174 16.18 -2.98 19.53
C ASN A 174 15.13 -1.85 19.51
N MET A 175 13.91 -2.16 19.07
CA MET A 175 12.92 -1.15 18.70
C MET A 175 11.72 -1.15 19.64
N ALA A 176 11.21 0.03 19.95
CA ALA A 176 9.95 0.21 20.67
C ALA A 176 8.89 0.84 19.75
N ILE A 177 7.62 0.63 20.10
CA ILE A 177 6.47 1.23 19.41
C ILE A 177 5.67 2.05 20.43
N VAL A 178 5.41 3.32 20.11
CA VAL A 178 4.50 4.19 20.83
C VAL A 178 3.33 4.49 19.89
N TYR A 179 2.14 4.01 20.25
CA TYR A 179 1.01 4.05 19.34
C TYR A 179 -0.25 4.60 20.01
N GLN A 180 -1.04 5.32 19.25
CA GLN A 180 -2.34 5.79 19.69
C GLN A 180 -3.33 4.64 19.76
N GLU A 181 -4.22 4.66 20.73
CA GLU A 181 -5.33 3.72 20.81
C GLU A 181 -6.27 3.86 19.60
N GLY A 182 -6.89 2.76 19.19
CA GLY A 182 -7.83 2.70 18.07
C GLY A 182 -7.26 2.05 16.81
N VAL A 183 -8.16 1.87 15.84
CA VAL A 183 -7.90 1.06 14.63
C VAL A 183 -6.63 1.50 13.86
N SER A 184 -6.41 2.80 13.72
CA SER A 184 -5.25 3.31 12.98
C SER A 184 -3.94 3.02 13.69
N GLY A 185 -3.89 3.22 15.03
CA GLY A 185 -2.70 2.95 15.83
C GLY A 185 -2.35 1.46 15.86
N GLU A 186 -3.34 0.59 16.06
CA GLU A 186 -3.16 -0.86 16.02
C GLU A 186 -2.70 -1.35 14.63
N SER A 187 -3.26 -0.80 13.55
CA SER A 187 -2.83 -1.11 12.19
C SER A 187 -1.36 -0.70 11.96
N GLY A 188 -0.99 0.49 12.41
CA GLY A 188 0.39 0.98 12.32
C GLY A 188 1.35 0.11 13.13
N LYS A 189 0.99 -0.22 14.39
CA LYS A 189 1.74 -1.15 15.25
C LYS A 189 1.99 -2.47 14.55
N GLY A 190 0.94 -3.12 14.02
CA GLY A 190 1.09 -4.40 13.32
C GLY A 190 2.00 -4.31 12.10
N SER A 191 2.00 -3.20 11.35
CA SER A 191 2.91 -2.98 10.22
C SER A 191 4.37 -2.86 10.68
N ILE A 192 4.62 -2.16 11.80
CA ILE A 192 5.96 -2.02 12.38
C ILE A 192 6.46 -3.37 12.91
N GLU A 193 5.64 -4.14 13.62
CA GLU A 193 5.99 -5.47 14.12
C GLU A 193 6.39 -6.43 12.98
N ARG A 194 5.63 -6.43 11.89
CA ARG A 194 5.99 -7.21 10.69
C ARG A 194 7.32 -6.75 10.07
N ALA A 195 7.56 -5.44 10.01
CA ALA A 195 8.80 -4.89 9.48
C ALA A 195 10.00 -5.24 10.36
N ILE A 196 9.88 -5.13 11.69
CA ILE A 196 10.90 -5.54 12.67
C ILE A 196 11.29 -7.00 12.44
N THR A 197 10.30 -7.91 12.37
CA THR A 197 10.52 -9.34 12.14
C THR A 197 11.22 -9.60 10.80
N ARG A 198 10.75 -8.98 9.70
CA ARG A 198 11.33 -9.18 8.36
C ARG A 198 12.78 -8.72 8.24
N ASN A 199 13.16 -7.69 8.98
CA ASN A 199 14.50 -7.13 8.92
C ASN A 199 15.44 -7.64 10.04
N GLY A 200 15.05 -8.67 10.80
CA GLY A 200 15.88 -9.30 11.82
C GLY A 200 16.17 -8.42 13.05
N ALA A 201 15.33 -7.43 13.30
CA ALA A 201 15.37 -6.60 14.50
C ALA A 201 14.52 -7.22 15.64
N SER A 202 14.59 -6.65 16.83
CA SER A 202 13.86 -7.10 18.02
C SER A 202 12.86 -6.03 18.46
N LEU A 203 11.64 -6.45 18.81
CA LEU A 203 10.67 -5.61 19.49
C LEU A 203 10.97 -5.59 20.99
N ALA A 204 11.41 -4.44 21.50
CA ALA A 204 11.69 -4.25 22.93
C ALA A 204 10.39 -4.09 23.75
N THR A 205 9.48 -3.26 23.25
CA THR A 205 8.18 -3.00 23.89
C THR A 205 7.23 -2.31 22.90
N ALA A 206 5.92 -2.38 23.20
CA ALA A 206 4.90 -1.61 22.53
C ALA A 206 3.96 -0.99 23.57
N VAL A 207 3.78 0.33 23.55
CA VAL A 207 3.01 1.08 24.54
C VAL A 207 1.98 1.95 23.83
N SER A 208 0.72 1.83 24.27
CA SER A 208 -0.37 2.69 23.79
C SER A 208 -0.52 3.96 24.59
N TYR A 209 -1.19 4.95 24.01
CA TYR A 209 -1.68 6.14 24.70
C TYR A 209 -3.07 6.51 24.22
N PRO A 210 -3.91 7.11 25.10
CA PRO A 210 -5.24 7.59 24.75
C PRO A 210 -5.20 8.75 23.76
N LEU A 211 -6.27 8.90 22.95
CA LEU A 211 -6.35 9.95 21.94
C LEU A 211 -6.56 11.37 22.49
N ASN A 212 -7.05 11.51 23.71
CA ASN A 212 -7.26 12.84 24.28
C ASN A 212 -5.97 13.40 24.93
N ILE A 213 -5.76 14.70 24.80
CA ILE A 213 -4.52 15.39 25.21
C ILE A 213 -4.24 15.26 26.70
N THR A 214 -5.27 15.31 27.55
CA THR A 214 -5.12 15.23 29.01
C THR A 214 -4.56 13.89 29.44
N ASP A 215 -5.18 12.80 28.98
CA ASP A 215 -4.77 11.45 29.34
C ASP A 215 -3.43 11.07 28.66
N MET A 216 -3.19 11.57 27.43
CA MET A 216 -1.90 11.43 26.76
C MET A 216 -0.77 12.06 27.59
N GLY A 217 -0.99 13.26 28.13
CA GLY A 217 -0.04 13.93 29.02
C GLY A 217 0.21 13.16 30.32
N ALA A 218 -0.84 12.63 30.92
CA ALA A 218 -0.75 11.81 32.13
C ALA A 218 0.01 10.49 31.90
N ALA A 219 -0.18 9.85 30.74
CA ALA A 219 0.50 8.61 30.38
C ALA A 219 2.00 8.79 30.07
N ALA A 220 2.42 9.98 29.66
CA ALA A 220 3.76 10.24 29.12
C ALA A 220 4.91 9.87 30.07
N SER A 221 4.77 10.05 31.38
CA SER A 221 5.79 9.67 32.36
C SER A 221 6.00 8.14 32.37
N GLY A 222 4.90 7.38 32.49
CA GLY A 222 4.97 5.91 32.46
C GLY A 222 5.50 5.35 31.14
N ILE A 223 5.14 5.98 30.02
CA ILE A 223 5.68 5.64 28.69
C ILE A 223 7.20 5.87 28.66
N ALA A 224 7.67 7.03 29.13
CA ALA A 224 9.11 7.34 29.16
C ALA A 224 9.89 6.35 30.05
N ASP A 225 9.33 5.93 31.18
CA ASP A 225 9.95 4.95 32.07
C ASP A 225 10.00 3.54 31.43
N THR A 226 8.92 3.14 30.77
CA THR A 226 8.86 1.87 30.02
C THR A 226 9.88 1.85 28.88
N LEU A 227 9.99 2.94 28.12
CA LEU A 227 10.98 3.06 27.03
C LEU A 227 12.41 2.96 27.55
N ARG A 228 12.74 3.61 28.71
CA ARG A 228 14.07 3.48 29.32
C ARG A 228 14.36 2.04 29.78
N ALA A 229 13.40 1.42 30.45
CA ALA A 229 13.54 0.06 30.97
C ALA A 229 13.70 -0.97 29.84
N SER A 230 13.15 -0.71 28.66
CA SER A 230 13.24 -1.59 27.48
C SER A 230 14.60 -1.56 26.79
N ASN A 231 15.46 -0.57 27.06
CA ASN A 231 16.71 -0.31 26.36
C ASN A 231 16.55 -0.19 24.82
N ALA A 232 15.39 0.26 24.37
CA ALA A 232 15.14 0.49 22.96
C ALA A 232 16.07 1.59 22.41
N ASN A 233 16.71 1.33 21.27
CA ASN A 233 17.57 2.31 20.58
C ASN A 233 16.89 2.98 19.38
N ALA A 234 15.65 2.55 19.07
CA ALA A 234 14.76 3.21 18.13
C ALA A 234 13.32 3.16 18.63
N VAL A 235 12.53 4.20 18.35
CA VAL A 235 11.12 4.29 18.77
C VAL A 235 10.28 4.74 17.58
N PHE A 236 9.32 3.92 17.20
CA PHE A 236 8.31 4.25 16.23
C PHE A 236 7.10 4.94 16.85
N PHE A 237 6.57 5.94 16.13
CA PHE A 237 5.29 6.59 16.42
C PHE A 237 4.31 6.33 15.28
N THR A 238 3.10 5.88 15.63
CA THR A 238 2.04 5.64 14.64
C THR A 238 1.21 6.87 14.33
N ASP A 239 1.22 7.87 15.21
CA ASP A 239 0.43 9.09 15.08
C ASP A 239 0.99 10.06 14.02
N SER A 240 0.13 10.97 13.59
CA SER A 240 0.50 11.98 12.61
C SER A 240 0.81 13.33 13.28
N PRO A 241 1.62 14.17 12.62
CA PRO A 241 1.88 15.53 13.09
C PRO A 241 0.63 16.40 13.28
N LEU A 242 -0.39 16.16 12.44
CA LEU A 242 -1.67 16.89 12.48
C LEU A 242 -2.58 16.44 13.63
N ARG A 243 -2.16 15.45 14.44
CA ARG A 243 -2.91 14.94 15.58
C ARG A 243 -2.06 15.03 16.85
N GLY A 244 -1.65 13.90 17.42
CA GLY A 244 -1.00 13.83 18.72
C GLY A 244 0.52 13.74 18.73
N LEU A 245 1.18 13.52 17.57
CA LEU A 245 2.62 13.27 17.49
C LEU A 245 3.45 14.36 18.18
N GLY A 246 3.20 15.63 17.86
CA GLY A 246 3.95 16.74 18.45
C GLY A 246 3.75 16.81 19.99
N PHE A 247 2.55 16.54 20.46
CA PHE A 247 2.23 16.57 21.87
C PHE A 247 2.87 15.41 22.64
N ILE A 248 2.76 14.16 22.15
CA ILE A 248 3.36 12.99 22.83
C ILE A 248 4.88 13.11 22.87
N THR A 249 5.52 13.52 21.77
CA THR A 249 6.99 13.67 21.73
C THR A 249 7.49 14.83 22.63
N ALA A 250 6.74 15.93 22.72
CA ALA A 250 7.03 17.02 23.65
C ALA A 250 6.87 16.56 25.11
N SER A 251 5.83 15.80 25.41
CA SER A 251 5.58 15.23 26.74
C SER A 251 6.68 14.23 27.14
N LEU A 252 7.15 13.39 26.23
CA LEU A 252 8.30 12.52 26.45
C LEU A 252 9.58 13.33 26.69
N ALA A 253 9.81 14.41 25.93
CA ALA A 253 10.97 15.30 26.11
C ALA A 253 10.94 15.99 27.48
N SER A 254 9.77 16.40 27.99
CA SER A 254 9.57 16.95 29.34
C SER A 254 9.89 15.90 30.41
N ASN A 255 9.62 14.63 30.15
CA ASN A 255 10.02 13.48 30.96
C ASN A 255 11.45 12.99 30.66
N ARG A 256 12.30 13.83 30.03
CA ARG A 256 13.71 13.58 29.75
C ARG A 256 13.98 12.38 28.81
N PHE A 257 13.04 12.03 27.95
CA PHE A 257 13.24 11.05 26.87
C PHE A 257 13.17 11.74 25.51
N ARG A 258 14.27 11.75 24.75
CA ARG A 258 14.44 12.56 23.54
C ARG A 258 15.06 11.76 22.40
N THR A 259 14.68 12.15 21.18
CA THR A 259 15.32 11.63 19.97
C THR A 259 16.83 11.89 19.94
N LYS A 260 17.58 11.07 19.23
CA LYS A 260 19.05 11.04 19.11
C LYS A 260 19.80 10.81 20.43
N ARG A 261 19.31 11.31 21.56
CA ARG A 261 19.97 11.16 22.86
C ARG A 261 19.67 9.80 23.51
N ASP A 262 18.39 9.43 23.53
CA ASP A 262 17.92 8.24 24.22
C ASP A 262 17.57 7.12 23.22
N ALA A 263 16.90 7.45 22.12
CA ALA A 263 16.59 6.55 21.01
C ALA A 263 16.35 7.34 19.73
N GLN A 264 16.44 6.71 18.57
CA GLN A 264 16.06 7.30 17.29
C GLN A 264 14.52 7.31 17.15
N PHE A 265 13.92 8.48 17.03
CA PHE A 265 12.48 8.58 16.74
C PHE A 265 12.20 8.41 15.26
N MET A 266 11.16 7.66 14.93
CA MET A 266 10.72 7.36 13.56
C MET A 266 9.19 7.42 13.48
N GLY A 267 8.65 7.87 12.35
CA GLY A 267 7.20 7.99 12.18
C GLY A 267 6.66 7.33 10.92
N LEU A 268 5.49 6.73 11.01
CA LEU A 268 4.77 6.16 9.86
C LEU A 268 4.13 7.22 8.95
N SER A 269 3.99 8.45 9.42
CA SER A 269 3.45 9.57 8.65
C SER A 269 4.56 10.52 8.20
N ARG A 270 4.27 11.32 7.20
CA ARG A 270 5.16 12.40 6.75
C ARG A 270 5.21 13.52 7.79
N TRP A 271 6.40 13.91 8.21
CA TRP A 271 6.61 15.01 9.16
C TRP A 271 6.84 16.36 8.47
N ASP A 272 6.99 16.36 7.16
CA ASP A 272 7.06 17.57 6.32
C ASP A 272 5.67 18.03 5.84
N SER A 273 4.61 17.72 6.58
CA SER A 273 3.25 18.13 6.26
C SER A 273 3.02 19.64 6.38
N SER A 274 3.74 20.30 7.27
CA SER A 274 3.78 21.75 7.38
C SER A 274 5.13 22.22 7.99
N ASN A 275 5.47 23.51 7.79
CA ASN A 275 6.67 24.10 8.38
C ASN A 275 6.62 24.10 9.91
N GLU A 276 5.45 24.23 10.52
CA GLU A 276 5.28 24.21 11.98
C GLU A 276 5.71 22.87 12.58
N VAL A 277 5.46 21.78 11.87
CA VAL A 277 5.90 20.44 12.30
C VAL A 277 7.42 20.35 12.25
N LEU A 278 8.05 20.85 11.19
CA LEU A 278 9.50 20.78 11.02
C LEU A 278 10.26 21.59 12.08
N VAL A 279 9.71 22.70 12.59
CA VAL A 279 10.34 23.49 13.65
C VAL A 279 10.04 22.96 15.07
N THR A 280 9.23 21.92 15.22
CA THR A 280 8.89 21.34 16.52
C THR A 280 10.13 20.77 17.21
N PRO A 281 10.52 21.27 18.41
CA PRO A 281 11.80 20.88 19.04
C PRO A 281 11.92 19.39 19.37
N SER A 282 10.82 18.75 19.76
CA SER A 282 10.80 17.32 20.11
C SER A 282 10.93 16.37 18.94
N LEU A 283 10.78 16.87 17.71
CA LEU A 283 10.91 16.10 16.48
C LEU A 283 12.28 16.27 15.81
N GLN A 284 13.13 17.21 16.29
CA GLN A 284 14.45 17.44 15.71
C GLN A 284 15.32 16.19 15.79
N GLY A 285 15.78 15.70 14.65
CA GLY A 285 16.54 14.47 14.52
C GLY A 285 15.72 13.21 14.26
N GLY A 286 14.39 13.31 14.25
CA GLY A 286 13.51 12.20 13.94
C GLY A 286 13.47 11.90 12.45
N TRP A 287 13.14 10.65 12.09
CA TRP A 287 13.12 10.15 10.72
C TRP A 287 11.71 9.86 10.23
N PHE A 288 11.51 10.09 8.96
CA PHE A 288 10.28 9.72 8.26
C PHE A 288 10.59 9.39 6.79
N ALA A 289 9.71 8.64 6.15
CA ALA A 289 9.91 8.23 4.76
C ALA A 289 9.00 9.04 3.81
N VAL A 290 9.53 9.34 2.62
CA VAL A 290 8.82 10.08 1.56
C VAL A 290 9.06 9.42 0.20
N PRO A 291 8.18 9.64 -0.79
CA PRO A 291 8.49 9.36 -2.20
C PRO A 291 9.82 10.01 -2.60
N ASP A 292 10.40 9.57 -3.72
CA ASP A 292 11.64 10.14 -4.24
C ASP A 292 11.54 11.68 -4.36
N PRO A 293 12.31 12.47 -3.57
CA PRO A 293 12.16 13.91 -3.55
C PRO A 293 12.56 14.59 -4.85
N ASP A 294 13.59 14.05 -5.54
CA ASP A 294 14.10 14.64 -6.78
C ASP A 294 13.08 14.47 -7.91
N LEU A 295 12.56 13.25 -8.08
CA LEU A 295 11.52 12.96 -9.07
C LEU A 295 10.22 13.71 -8.76
N THR A 296 9.86 13.80 -7.47
CA THR A 296 8.68 14.57 -7.05
C THR A 296 8.84 16.06 -7.36
N LEU A 297 10.01 16.63 -7.15
CA LEU A 297 10.30 18.04 -7.47
C LEU A 297 10.23 18.29 -8.98
N GLU A 298 10.82 17.41 -9.78
CA GLU A 298 10.75 17.48 -11.25
C GLU A 298 9.30 17.43 -11.73
N PHE A 299 8.53 16.48 -11.22
CA PHE A 299 7.10 16.37 -11.54
C PHE A 299 6.33 17.63 -11.16
N ASN A 300 6.50 18.15 -9.94
CA ASN A 300 5.79 19.32 -9.47
C ASN A 300 6.11 20.56 -10.34
N THR A 301 7.37 20.71 -10.75
CA THR A 301 7.79 21.79 -11.65
C THR A 301 7.12 21.69 -13.01
N ARG A 302 7.13 20.52 -13.62
CA ARG A 302 6.45 20.26 -14.90
C ARG A 302 4.95 20.43 -14.80
N TYR A 303 4.35 19.94 -13.70
CA TYR A 303 2.92 20.07 -13.44
C TYR A 303 2.50 21.53 -13.33
N GLN A 304 3.23 22.34 -12.57
CA GLN A 304 2.94 23.75 -12.39
C GLN A 304 3.08 24.54 -13.70
N LEU A 305 4.09 24.22 -14.51
CA LEU A 305 4.25 24.82 -15.84
C LEU A 305 3.09 24.48 -16.78
N ALA A 306 2.59 23.26 -16.71
CA ALA A 306 1.52 22.80 -17.60
C ALA A 306 0.11 23.26 -17.16
N ASN A 307 -0.14 23.40 -15.85
CA ASN A 307 -1.48 23.62 -15.29
C ASN A 307 -1.64 24.98 -14.57
N GLY A 308 -0.57 25.74 -14.34
CA GLY A 308 -0.62 27.05 -13.67
C GLY A 308 -0.86 26.99 -12.17
N ILE A 309 -0.95 25.79 -11.57
CA ILE A 309 -1.21 25.54 -10.15
C ILE A 309 -0.21 24.51 -9.60
N GLU A 310 0.01 24.52 -8.29
CA GLU A 310 0.82 23.50 -7.64
C GLU A 310 0.14 22.13 -7.66
N ALA A 311 0.95 21.08 -7.81
CA ALA A 311 0.46 19.71 -7.75
C ALA A 311 0.07 19.31 -6.32
N HIS A 312 -1.10 18.72 -6.13
CA HIS A 312 -1.43 18.11 -4.86
C HIS A 312 -0.52 16.88 -4.60
N LYS A 313 -0.12 16.65 -3.35
CA LYS A 313 0.83 15.56 -2.96
C LYS A 313 0.43 14.15 -3.42
N LEU A 314 -0.84 13.90 -3.70
CA LEU A 314 -1.36 12.61 -4.19
C LEU A 314 -1.50 12.53 -5.71
N SER A 315 -1.38 13.63 -6.44
CA SER A 315 -1.59 13.65 -7.90
C SER A 315 -0.56 12.78 -8.65
N GLY A 316 0.66 12.67 -8.14
CA GLY A 316 1.67 11.78 -8.68
C GLY A 316 1.26 10.30 -8.74
N LEU A 317 0.33 9.84 -7.87
CA LEU A 317 -0.21 8.48 -7.94
C LEU A 317 -1.03 8.24 -9.22
N ALA A 318 -1.76 9.25 -9.68
CA ALA A 318 -2.53 9.14 -10.93
C ALA A 318 -1.59 9.10 -12.13
N TYR A 319 -0.54 9.93 -12.14
CA TYR A 319 0.52 9.84 -13.15
C TYR A 319 1.16 8.44 -13.17
N ASP A 320 1.63 7.94 -12.02
CA ASP A 320 2.28 6.64 -11.88
C ASP A 320 1.38 5.49 -12.36
N GLY A 321 0.08 5.56 -12.03
CA GLY A 321 -0.89 4.55 -12.46
C GLY A 321 -1.04 4.48 -13.97
N ILE A 322 -1.17 5.63 -14.63
CA ILE A 322 -1.27 5.71 -16.10
C ILE A 322 0.06 5.31 -16.76
N ALA A 323 1.20 5.72 -16.20
CA ALA A 323 2.52 5.33 -16.67
C ALA A 323 2.72 3.80 -16.63
N ALA A 324 2.32 3.14 -15.53
CA ALA A 324 2.36 1.69 -15.41
C ALA A 324 1.44 0.99 -16.42
N VAL A 325 0.22 1.51 -16.62
CA VAL A 325 -0.71 1.01 -17.64
C VAL A 325 -0.09 1.12 -19.03
N GLY A 326 0.50 2.25 -19.37
CA GLY A 326 1.20 2.47 -20.65
C GLY A 326 2.37 1.50 -20.85
N ALA A 327 3.18 1.29 -19.82
CA ALA A 327 4.28 0.33 -19.85
C ALA A 327 3.79 -1.11 -20.11
N MET A 328 2.73 -1.54 -19.45
CA MET A 328 2.12 -2.86 -19.66
C MET A 328 1.53 -3.02 -21.07
N ILE A 329 0.86 -1.99 -21.59
CA ILE A 329 0.33 -1.99 -22.96
C ILE A 329 1.47 -2.12 -23.96
N ASN A 330 2.53 -1.32 -23.82
CA ASN A 330 3.68 -1.34 -24.72
C ASN A 330 4.40 -2.70 -24.69
N ALA A 331 4.60 -3.27 -23.50
CA ALA A 331 5.19 -4.61 -23.36
C ALA A 331 4.32 -5.70 -23.99
N ALA A 332 3.00 -5.61 -23.85
CA ALA A 332 2.07 -6.55 -24.47
C ALA A 332 2.10 -6.46 -26.01
N ARG A 333 2.11 -5.24 -26.55
CA ARG A 333 2.22 -5.01 -28.00
C ARG A 333 3.54 -5.54 -28.56
N ALA A 334 4.65 -5.26 -27.89
CA ALA A 334 5.97 -5.73 -28.31
C ALA A 334 6.08 -7.26 -28.35
N SER A 335 5.38 -7.97 -27.44
CA SER A 335 5.35 -9.42 -27.39
C SER A 335 4.22 -10.08 -28.21
N GLY A 336 3.32 -9.31 -28.80
CA GLY A 336 2.11 -9.81 -29.48
C GLY A 336 1.08 -10.42 -28.51
N ASP A 337 1.22 -10.22 -27.22
CA ASP A 337 0.32 -10.75 -26.21
C ASP A 337 -0.90 -9.83 -26.01
N ARG A 338 -2.09 -10.40 -26.12
CA ARG A 338 -3.34 -9.65 -25.93
C ARG A 338 -3.72 -9.43 -24.47
N ASN A 339 -3.00 -10.06 -23.53
CA ASN A 339 -3.27 -9.98 -22.11
C ASN A 339 -2.34 -8.97 -21.42
N ALA A 340 -2.52 -7.68 -21.73
CA ALA A 340 -1.67 -6.59 -21.24
C ALA A 340 -1.69 -6.49 -19.70
N PHE A 341 -2.81 -6.79 -19.07
CA PHE A 341 -3.02 -6.62 -17.63
C PHE A 341 -3.05 -7.96 -16.88
N SER A 342 -2.31 -8.94 -17.36
CA SER A 342 -2.15 -10.23 -16.69
C SER A 342 -1.52 -10.06 -15.30
N LYS A 343 -1.85 -10.97 -14.36
CA LYS A 343 -1.23 -10.96 -13.02
C LYS A 343 0.30 -10.97 -13.11
N ALA A 344 0.87 -11.73 -14.04
CA ALA A 344 2.33 -11.79 -14.22
C ALA A 344 2.94 -10.42 -14.59
N ARG A 345 2.28 -9.63 -15.45
CA ARG A 345 2.76 -8.27 -15.81
C ARG A 345 2.54 -7.28 -14.66
N LEU A 346 1.39 -7.35 -14.00
CA LEU A 346 1.11 -6.50 -12.84
C LEU A 346 2.10 -6.72 -11.70
N THR A 347 2.49 -7.98 -11.47
CA THR A 347 3.40 -8.36 -10.39
C THR A 347 4.83 -8.62 -10.87
N ASP A 348 5.25 -7.98 -11.95
CA ASP A 348 6.63 -8.07 -12.45
C ASP A 348 7.62 -7.66 -11.34
N PRO A 349 8.60 -8.50 -11.01
CA PRO A 349 9.58 -8.18 -9.97
C PRO A 349 10.38 -6.90 -10.25
N ALA A 350 10.59 -6.53 -11.52
CA ALA A 350 11.25 -5.29 -11.89
C ALA A 350 10.40 -4.06 -11.52
N GLY A 351 9.07 -4.22 -11.48
CA GLY A 351 8.14 -3.15 -11.15
C GLY A 351 8.05 -2.07 -12.21
N PHE A 352 7.66 -0.89 -11.76
CA PHE A 352 7.39 0.28 -12.58
C PHE A 352 8.17 1.48 -12.06
N ALA A 353 8.56 2.37 -12.96
CA ALA A 353 9.10 3.68 -12.61
C ALA A 353 8.02 4.74 -12.82
N GLY A 354 7.94 5.68 -11.88
CA GLY A 354 7.02 6.80 -11.91
C GLY A 354 7.62 8.07 -11.36
N VAL A 355 6.83 9.13 -11.32
CA VAL A 355 7.24 10.44 -10.80
C VAL A 355 7.35 10.50 -9.27
N THR A 356 6.82 9.49 -8.57
CA THR A 356 6.98 9.36 -7.12
C THR A 356 8.07 8.35 -6.73
N GLY A 357 8.80 7.80 -7.68
CA GLY A 357 9.80 6.77 -7.51
C GLY A 357 9.40 5.43 -8.13
N ILE A 358 10.21 4.40 -7.87
CA ILE A 358 9.89 3.05 -8.32
C ILE A 358 8.84 2.41 -7.42
N PHE A 359 8.02 1.53 -8.00
CA PHE A 359 7.06 0.71 -7.26
C PHE A 359 6.80 -0.61 -7.97
N ARG A 360 6.38 -1.63 -7.21
CA ARG A 360 5.91 -2.91 -7.76
C ARG A 360 4.74 -3.43 -6.95
N PHE A 361 3.85 -4.15 -7.62
CA PHE A 361 2.77 -4.84 -6.95
C PHE A 361 3.20 -6.25 -6.54
N LYS A 362 2.67 -6.72 -5.43
CA LYS A 362 2.86 -8.08 -4.94
C LYS A 362 1.69 -8.97 -5.32
N ALA A 363 1.88 -10.29 -5.21
CA ALA A 363 0.87 -11.27 -5.55
C ALA A 363 -0.42 -11.19 -4.71
N ASP A 364 -0.33 -10.58 -3.52
CA ASP A 364 -1.43 -10.30 -2.60
C ASP A 364 -2.15 -8.97 -2.88
N GLY A 365 -1.77 -8.25 -3.94
CA GLY A 365 -2.34 -6.95 -4.32
C GLY A 365 -1.76 -5.76 -3.55
N THR A 366 -0.91 -5.98 -2.56
CA THR A 366 -0.17 -4.88 -1.90
C THR A 366 0.98 -4.40 -2.78
N ASN A 367 1.68 -3.35 -2.34
CA ASN A 367 2.83 -2.83 -3.08
C ASN A 367 4.11 -2.79 -2.26
N GLU A 368 5.19 -2.57 -2.97
CA GLU A 368 6.45 -2.07 -2.46
C GLU A 368 6.83 -0.82 -3.24
N ARG A 369 7.34 0.21 -2.55
CA ARG A 369 7.75 1.49 -3.16
C ARG A 369 9.15 1.87 -2.71
N GLY A 370 9.90 2.46 -3.64
CA GLY A 370 11.17 3.10 -3.32
C GLY A 370 10.90 4.41 -2.58
N LEU A 371 11.32 4.49 -1.31
CA LEU A 371 11.16 5.67 -0.48
C LEU A 371 12.52 6.20 -0.03
N ALA A 372 12.69 7.52 -0.05
CA ALA A 372 13.78 8.20 0.63
C ALA A 372 13.48 8.32 2.13
N ILE A 373 14.52 8.42 2.94
CA ILE A 373 14.40 8.76 4.36
C ILE A 373 14.89 10.16 4.59
N MET A 374 14.03 10.94 5.23
CA MET A 374 14.30 12.29 5.65
C MET A 374 14.52 12.35 7.16
N GLN A 375 15.38 13.24 7.59
CA GLN A 375 15.56 13.64 8.99
C GLN A 375 15.10 15.07 9.17
N VAL A 376 14.38 15.33 10.25
CA VAL A 376 14.11 16.73 10.67
C VAL A 376 15.40 17.31 11.26
N ASP A 377 15.91 18.37 10.68
CA ASP A 377 17.13 19.02 11.17
C ASP A 377 17.01 20.55 11.05
N ASN A 378 17.09 21.25 12.21
CA ASN A 378 17.00 22.70 12.27
C ASN A 378 15.78 23.31 11.52
N GLY A 379 14.64 22.63 11.59
CA GLY A 379 13.39 23.10 10.97
C GLY A 379 13.26 22.78 9.48
N VAL A 380 14.16 21.98 8.93
CA VAL A 380 14.07 21.48 7.54
C VAL A 380 14.10 19.95 7.50
N ALA A 381 13.57 19.40 6.43
CA ALA A 381 13.68 17.98 6.15
C ALA A 381 14.92 17.73 5.27
N THR A 382 15.92 17.05 5.82
CA THR A 382 17.17 16.72 5.13
C THR A 382 17.17 15.24 4.74
N MET A 383 17.50 14.93 3.50
CA MET A 383 17.58 13.55 3.03
C MET A 383 18.83 12.87 3.61
N ILE A 384 18.65 11.77 4.35
CA ILE A 384 19.73 10.96 4.93
C ILE A 384 19.93 9.63 4.20
N SER A 385 18.93 9.17 3.44
CA SER A 385 19.04 7.95 2.64
C SER A 385 18.16 8.09 1.40
N PRO A 386 18.75 8.04 0.19
CA PRO A 386 18.00 8.23 -1.04
C PRO A 386 17.01 7.10 -1.31
N ALA A 387 16.01 7.37 -2.14
CA ALA A 387 15.12 6.35 -2.64
C ALA A 387 15.88 5.40 -3.57
N PRO A 388 15.65 4.06 -3.49
CA PRO A 388 16.24 3.11 -4.42
C PRO A 388 15.71 3.37 -5.84
N ARG A 389 16.56 3.15 -6.85
CA ARG A 389 16.23 3.32 -8.27
C ARG A 389 15.91 1.98 -8.97
N SER A 390 16.06 0.85 -8.26
CA SER A 390 15.70 -0.49 -8.75
C SER A 390 15.32 -1.41 -7.60
N PHE A 391 14.53 -2.45 -7.89
CA PHE A 391 14.22 -3.55 -6.96
C PHE A 391 15.18 -4.74 -7.12
N GLY A 392 16.28 -4.56 -7.80
CA GLY A 392 17.22 -5.63 -8.13
C GLY A 392 18.35 -5.78 -7.13
N GLY A 393 18.50 -6.98 -6.57
CA GLY A 393 19.74 -7.47 -5.97
C GLY A 393 19.90 -7.25 -4.48
N ALA A 394 20.14 -8.32 -3.75
CA ALA A 394 20.84 -8.29 -2.46
C ALA A 394 22.19 -7.60 -2.69
N GLY A 395 22.35 -6.35 -2.24
CA GLY A 395 23.66 -5.67 -2.27
C GLY A 395 23.70 -4.27 -2.92
N SER A 396 22.66 -3.45 -2.80
CA SER A 396 22.78 -2.01 -3.09
C SER A 396 22.22 -1.19 -1.95
#